data_57718c207ab46f733f2f73b46c8b42d0
#
_entry.id   57718c207ab46f733f2f73b46c8b42d0
#
_cell.length_a   1.000
_cell.length_b   1.000
_cell.length_c   1.000
_cell.angle_alpha   90.00
_cell.angle_beta   90.00
_cell.angle_gamma   90.00
#
_symmetry.space_group_name_H-M   'P 1'
#
loop_
_entity.id
_entity.type
_entity.pdbx_description
1 polymer ?
#
loop_
_entity_poly.entity_id
_entity_poly.type
_entity_poly.pdbx_seq_one_letter_code
_entity_poly.pdbx_strand_id
1 'polypeptide(L)'
;MKRTLFILAALFALLSSSSPALAVVSDATIDGIDYWITSTGGTTTALMYSKHDGKFEGDVVVPDSVPGMRGMIPVTGISSMAFYGCSGLTSVTIPKTITDADFGLFRYCYRLTSVVVDKNNVTYDSRDNCNAIIETSTNKLVSGCKNTIIPNSVTSIGEYAFYGSGLTSVTIPNSVTSIGECAFHDSSLLTELVSLAVEPPVCGDKAFAYVNKAACQLLVPKESVNKYKVADQWKEFKYISECSGVDDVSVDAPDTVYEVYNLQGVRVGSGMREAEITADALPHGIYILVSPQGRKKLKI
;
A
#
# COMPACT_ATOMS: atom_id res chain seq x y z
N MET A 1 -2.74 1.14 -38.88
CA MET A 1 -2.34 -0.26 -39.00
C MET A 1 -3.35 -1.09 -38.23
N LYS A 2 -4.07 -1.98 -38.90
CA LYS A 2 -5.10 -2.83 -38.27
C LYS A 2 -4.42 -3.89 -37.42
N ARG A 3 -4.61 -3.85 -36.09
CA ARG A 3 -4.14 -4.89 -35.18
C ARG A 3 -5.12 -6.05 -35.21
N THR A 4 -4.66 -7.22 -35.59
CA THR A 4 -5.44 -8.46 -35.71
C THR A 4 -5.57 -9.05 -34.31
N LEU A 5 -6.80 -9.12 -33.81
CA LEU A 5 -7.18 -9.75 -32.56
C LEU A 5 -7.09 -11.27 -32.69
N PHE A 6 -6.15 -11.94 -32.05
CA PHE A 6 -6.15 -13.40 -31.95
C PHE A 6 -6.91 -13.80 -30.66
N ILE A 7 -8.19 -14.16 -30.84
CA ILE A 7 -8.99 -14.78 -29.79
C ILE A 7 -8.89 -16.30 -30.01
N LEU A 8 -8.20 -16.99 -29.10
CA LEU A 8 -8.23 -18.45 -29.04
C LEU A 8 -9.46 -18.86 -28.21
N ALA A 9 -10.60 -19.07 -28.91
CA ALA A 9 -11.82 -19.51 -28.23
C ALA A 9 -11.81 -21.05 -28.16
N ALA A 10 -11.74 -21.59 -26.95
CA ALA A 10 -12.13 -22.98 -26.70
C ALA A 10 -13.64 -23.06 -26.54
N LEU A 11 -14.29 -23.63 -27.53
CA LEU A 11 -15.75 -23.86 -27.59
C LEU A 11 -16.08 -25.12 -26.78
N PHE A 12 -16.78 -24.99 -25.63
CA PHE A 12 -17.41 -26.12 -24.93
C PHE A 12 -18.93 -26.04 -25.04
N ALA A 13 -19.51 -27.17 -25.46
CA ALA A 13 -20.93 -27.31 -25.73
C ALA A 13 -21.78 -27.30 -24.47
N LEU A 14 -22.90 -26.57 -24.53
CA LEU A 14 -23.98 -26.57 -23.55
C LEU A 14 -24.71 -27.93 -23.53
N LEU A 15 -24.72 -28.58 -22.35
CA LEU A 15 -25.70 -29.56 -21.99
C LEU A 15 -26.58 -28.97 -20.87
N SER A 16 -27.86 -28.88 -21.13
CA SER A 16 -28.90 -28.39 -20.26
C SER A 16 -29.15 -29.37 -19.10
N SER A 17 -28.83 -29.00 -17.90
CA SER A 17 -29.39 -29.53 -16.67
C SER A 17 -29.33 -28.46 -15.57
N SER A 18 -30.29 -28.44 -14.69
CA SER A 18 -30.49 -27.49 -13.58
C SER A 18 -29.45 -27.64 -12.47
N SER A 19 -28.19 -27.38 -12.79
CA SER A 19 -27.07 -27.26 -11.89
C SER A 19 -26.69 -25.78 -11.76
N PRO A 20 -26.12 -25.31 -10.63
CA PRO A 20 -25.62 -23.95 -10.56
C PRO A 20 -24.68 -23.72 -11.73
N ALA A 21 -24.91 -22.63 -12.47
CA ALA A 21 -24.19 -22.33 -13.71
C ALA A 21 -22.69 -22.45 -13.48
N LEU A 22 -22.05 -23.42 -14.14
CA LEU A 22 -20.60 -23.58 -14.10
C LEU A 22 -19.96 -22.28 -14.63
N ALA A 23 -19.03 -21.74 -13.84
CA ALA A 23 -18.24 -20.61 -14.28
C ALA A 23 -17.39 -21.03 -15.48
N VAL A 24 -17.58 -20.37 -16.63
CA VAL A 24 -16.71 -20.55 -17.79
C VAL A 24 -15.53 -19.60 -17.63
N VAL A 25 -14.33 -20.17 -17.49
CA VAL A 25 -13.09 -19.41 -17.40
C VAL A 25 -12.33 -19.58 -18.72
N SER A 26 -11.93 -18.48 -19.33
CA SER A 26 -11.06 -18.48 -20.51
C SER A 26 -9.93 -17.48 -20.35
N ASP A 27 -8.75 -17.86 -20.85
CA ASP A 27 -7.60 -16.95 -20.94
C ASP A 27 -7.75 -16.04 -22.15
N ALA A 28 -7.42 -14.78 -21.98
CA ALA A 28 -7.30 -13.80 -23.05
C ALA A 28 -6.08 -12.90 -22.83
N THR A 29 -5.40 -12.56 -23.93
CA THR A 29 -4.37 -11.51 -23.91
C THR A 29 -4.86 -10.35 -24.75
N ILE A 30 -5.09 -9.20 -24.14
CA ILE A 30 -5.66 -8.00 -24.76
C ILE A 30 -4.68 -6.85 -24.52
N ASP A 31 -4.23 -6.19 -25.59
CA ASP A 31 -3.20 -5.13 -25.56
C ASP A 31 -1.93 -5.52 -24.76
N GLY A 32 -1.60 -6.82 -24.83
CA GLY A 32 -0.42 -7.37 -24.16
C GLY A 32 -0.64 -7.69 -22.67
N ILE A 33 -1.82 -7.48 -22.12
CA ILE A 33 -2.16 -7.83 -20.72
C ILE A 33 -2.99 -9.12 -20.72
N ASP A 34 -2.72 -10.00 -19.76
CA ASP A 34 -3.41 -11.28 -19.63
C ASP A 34 -4.62 -11.15 -18.69
N TYR A 35 -5.71 -11.80 -19.06
CA TYR A 35 -6.97 -11.78 -18.30
C TYR A 35 -7.57 -13.17 -18.21
N TRP A 36 -8.07 -13.51 -17.03
CA TRP A 36 -9.04 -14.59 -16.90
C TRP A 36 -10.44 -14.01 -17.06
N ILE A 37 -11.12 -14.46 -18.10
CA ILE A 37 -12.51 -14.07 -18.38
C ILE A 37 -13.42 -15.11 -17.76
N THR A 38 -14.24 -14.69 -16.81
CA THR A 38 -15.19 -15.56 -16.09
C THR A 38 -16.61 -15.14 -16.42
N SER A 39 -17.45 -16.12 -16.76
CA SER A 39 -18.88 -15.89 -16.99
C SER A 39 -19.69 -16.76 -16.03
N THR A 40 -20.48 -16.14 -15.17
CA THR A 40 -21.30 -16.80 -14.15
C THR A 40 -22.65 -16.11 -14.06
N GLY A 41 -23.75 -16.88 -14.19
CA GLY A 41 -25.10 -16.33 -14.04
C GLY A 41 -25.45 -15.21 -15.05
N GLY A 42 -24.86 -15.23 -16.24
CA GLY A 42 -25.07 -14.19 -17.26
C GLY A 42 -24.19 -12.94 -17.11
N THR A 43 -23.42 -12.83 -16.06
CA THR A 43 -22.45 -11.75 -15.85
C THR A 43 -21.06 -12.22 -16.28
N THR A 44 -20.39 -11.43 -17.11
CA THR A 44 -19.01 -11.69 -17.55
C THR A 44 -18.09 -10.62 -17.00
N THR A 45 -16.99 -11.04 -16.35
CA THR A 45 -15.97 -10.16 -15.77
C THR A 45 -14.58 -10.61 -16.19
N ALA A 46 -13.61 -9.72 -16.09
CA ALA A 46 -12.20 -9.98 -16.32
C ALA A 46 -11.38 -9.76 -15.03
N LEU A 47 -10.48 -10.69 -14.76
CA LEU A 47 -9.47 -10.57 -13.71
C LEU A 47 -8.11 -10.45 -14.39
N MET A 48 -7.42 -9.35 -14.14
CA MET A 48 -6.07 -9.09 -14.64
C MET A 48 -5.06 -10.00 -13.95
N TYR A 49 -4.20 -10.65 -14.71
CA TYR A 49 -3.07 -11.41 -14.19
C TYR A 49 -1.85 -11.29 -15.11
N SER A 50 -0.75 -11.91 -14.76
CA SER A 50 0.41 -12.04 -15.64
C SER A 50 0.89 -13.48 -15.72
N LYS A 51 1.22 -13.94 -16.91
CA LYS A 51 1.86 -15.24 -17.18
C LYS A 51 3.38 -15.19 -16.95
N HIS A 52 3.94 -14.00 -16.84
CA HIS A 52 5.38 -13.78 -16.75
C HIS A 52 5.68 -12.73 -15.69
N ASP A 53 6.60 -13.05 -14.80
CA ASP A 53 7.10 -12.12 -13.79
C ASP A 53 7.80 -10.92 -14.45
N GLY A 54 7.70 -9.75 -13.82
CA GLY A 54 8.42 -8.56 -14.25
C GLY A 54 7.93 -7.92 -15.57
N LYS A 55 6.71 -8.24 -16.03
CA LYS A 55 6.18 -7.83 -17.33
C LYS A 55 5.98 -6.32 -17.50
N PHE A 56 5.65 -5.61 -16.42
CA PHE A 56 5.29 -4.19 -16.48
C PHE A 56 6.43 -3.28 -16.05
N GLU A 57 6.60 -2.18 -16.80
CA GLU A 57 7.57 -1.13 -16.54
C GLU A 57 6.91 0.25 -16.66
N GLY A 58 7.47 1.27 -16.00
CA GLY A 58 6.97 2.63 -16.04
C GLY A 58 5.60 2.78 -15.37
N ASP A 59 4.74 3.59 -15.96
CA ASP A 59 3.43 3.93 -15.43
C ASP A 59 2.36 3.01 -16.06
N VAL A 60 1.57 2.35 -15.22
CA VAL A 60 0.52 1.43 -15.65
C VAL A 60 -0.85 1.94 -15.17
N VAL A 61 -1.78 2.04 -16.10
CA VAL A 61 -3.19 2.28 -15.81
C VAL A 61 -3.94 0.97 -16.06
N VAL A 62 -4.50 0.40 -15.00
CA VAL A 62 -5.38 -0.78 -15.13
C VAL A 62 -6.66 -0.32 -15.82
N PRO A 63 -7.09 -0.95 -16.92
CA PRO A 63 -8.30 -0.54 -17.61
C PRO A 63 -9.56 -0.91 -16.84
N ASP A 64 -10.62 -0.07 -16.92
CA ASP A 64 -11.93 -0.40 -16.30
C ASP A 64 -12.64 -1.53 -17.04
N SER A 65 -12.34 -1.72 -18.32
CA SER A 65 -12.96 -2.77 -19.13
C SER A 65 -12.09 -3.15 -20.32
N VAL A 66 -12.32 -4.33 -20.85
CA VAL A 66 -11.63 -4.85 -22.03
C VAL A 66 -12.63 -5.28 -23.09
N PRO A 67 -12.24 -5.27 -24.40
CA PRO A 67 -13.11 -5.73 -25.47
C PRO A 67 -13.48 -7.21 -25.33
N GLY A 68 -14.76 -7.55 -25.47
CA GLY A 68 -15.27 -8.91 -25.56
C GLY A 68 -16.07 -9.14 -26.81
N MET A 69 -16.50 -10.37 -27.07
CA MET A 69 -17.27 -10.72 -28.29
C MET A 69 -18.65 -10.05 -28.36
N ARG A 70 -19.24 -9.71 -27.22
CA ARG A 70 -20.60 -9.15 -27.12
C ARG A 70 -20.61 -7.74 -26.50
N GLY A 71 -19.49 -7.07 -26.45
CA GLY A 71 -19.32 -5.73 -25.81
C GLY A 71 -18.16 -5.68 -24.86
N MET A 72 -18.06 -4.59 -24.11
CA MET A 72 -16.99 -4.41 -23.13
C MET A 72 -17.22 -5.31 -21.91
N ILE A 73 -16.16 -5.94 -21.43
CA ILE A 73 -16.13 -6.78 -20.25
C ILE A 73 -15.46 -5.96 -19.13
N PRO A 74 -16.13 -5.70 -17.98
CA PRO A 74 -15.52 -4.96 -16.90
C PRO A 74 -14.35 -5.75 -16.29
N VAL A 75 -13.25 -5.05 -16.00
CA VAL A 75 -12.14 -5.58 -15.22
C VAL A 75 -12.48 -5.35 -13.76
N THR A 76 -12.73 -6.42 -13.01
CA THR A 76 -13.21 -6.36 -11.62
C THR A 76 -12.20 -6.86 -10.62
N GLY A 77 -11.13 -7.53 -11.07
CA GLY A 77 -10.13 -8.08 -10.18
C GLY A 77 -8.70 -7.93 -10.71
N ILE A 78 -7.75 -7.98 -9.78
CA ILE A 78 -6.31 -8.00 -10.03
C ILE A 78 -5.71 -9.12 -9.19
N SER A 79 -5.13 -10.11 -9.85
CA SER A 79 -4.43 -11.22 -9.18
C SER A 79 -3.11 -10.76 -8.56
N SER A 80 -2.73 -11.38 -7.46
CA SER A 80 -1.42 -11.19 -6.78
C SER A 80 -0.21 -11.40 -7.70
N MET A 81 -0.38 -12.14 -8.80
CA MET A 81 0.68 -12.37 -9.80
C MET A 81 0.71 -11.29 -10.90
N ALA A 82 -0.28 -10.38 -10.95
CA ALA A 82 -0.36 -9.41 -12.03
C ALA A 82 0.89 -8.50 -12.11
N PHE A 83 1.38 -8.05 -10.96
CA PHE A 83 2.55 -7.15 -10.87
C PHE A 83 3.76 -7.79 -10.20
N TYR A 84 3.74 -9.11 -9.98
CA TYR A 84 4.84 -9.79 -9.30
C TYR A 84 6.18 -9.56 -10.04
N GLY A 85 7.21 -9.13 -9.30
CA GLY A 85 8.55 -8.93 -9.86
C GLY A 85 8.69 -7.77 -10.86
N CYS A 86 7.68 -6.90 -10.99
CA CYS A 86 7.76 -5.74 -11.88
C CYS A 86 8.70 -4.65 -11.33
N SER A 87 10.01 -4.97 -11.34
CA SER A 87 11.04 -4.10 -10.76
C SER A 87 11.22 -2.75 -11.49
N GLY A 88 10.74 -2.64 -12.73
CA GLY A 88 10.72 -1.42 -13.54
C GLY A 88 9.47 -0.56 -13.37
N LEU A 89 8.44 -1.05 -12.66
CA LEU A 89 7.16 -0.37 -12.45
C LEU A 89 7.34 0.85 -11.55
N THR A 90 6.82 2.01 -11.97
CA THR A 90 6.97 3.29 -11.25
C THR A 90 5.66 3.80 -10.67
N SER A 91 4.55 3.63 -11.37
CA SER A 91 3.22 3.97 -10.84
C SER A 91 2.13 3.00 -11.31
N VAL A 92 1.07 2.88 -10.49
CA VAL A 92 -0.13 2.11 -10.84
C VAL A 92 -1.36 2.93 -10.52
N THR A 93 -2.29 3.00 -11.50
CA THR A 93 -3.63 3.56 -11.30
C THR A 93 -4.65 2.43 -11.33
N ILE A 94 -5.46 2.33 -10.27
CA ILE A 94 -6.50 1.33 -10.07
C ILE A 94 -7.86 1.96 -10.40
N PRO A 95 -8.65 1.41 -11.34
CA PRO A 95 -9.92 1.99 -11.74
C PRO A 95 -11.05 1.73 -10.72
N LYS A 96 -12.15 2.43 -10.92
CA LYS A 96 -13.37 2.31 -10.08
C LYS A 96 -14.02 0.92 -10.11
N THR A 97 -13.74 0.11 -11.13
CA THR A 97 -14.37 -1.19 -11.34
C THR A 97 -13.74 -2.33 -10.53
N ILE A 98 -12.55 -2.12 -9.98
CA ILE A 98 -11.86 -3.14 -9.18
C ILE A 98 -12.57 -3.30 -7.83
N THR A 99 -13.07 -4.49 -7.58
CA THR A 99 -13.70 -4.91 -6.33
C THR A 99 -12.99 -6.09 -5.67
N ASP A 100 -12.02 -6.69 -6.38
CA ASP A 100 -11.22 -7.82 -5.91
C ASP A 100 -9.73 -7.55 -6.21
N ALA A 101 -8.98 -7.26 -5.18
CA ALA A 101 -7.54 -7.05 -5.24
C ALA A 101 -6.86 -8.04 -4.31
N ASP A 102 -6.12 -8.97 -4.89
CA ASP A 102 -5.37 -9.97 -4.13
C ASP A 102 -4.34 -9.35 -3.19
N PHE A 103 -3.89 -10.12 -2.21
CA PHE A 103 -2.86 -9.70 -1.26
C PHE A 103 -1.50 -9.52 -1.93
N GLY A 104 -0.78 -8.47 -1.50
CA GLY A 104 0.60 -8.26 -1.92
C GLY A 104 0.78 -8.08 -3.43
N LEU A 105 -0.09 -7.30 -4.08
CA LEU A 105 -0.04 -7.05 -5.52
C LEU A 105 1.32 -6.60 -6.02
N PHE A 106 2.07 -5.84 -5.22
CA PHE A 106 3.30 -5.17 -5.65
C PHE A 106 4.57 -5.84 -5.09
N ARG A 107 4.52 -7.16 -4.89
CA ARG A 107 5.70 -7.91 -4.43
C ARG A 107 6.85 -7.77 -5.42
N TYR A 108 8.03 -7.38 -4.90
CA TYR A 108 9.26 -7.13 -5.68
C TYR A 108 9.16 -5.98 -6.70
N CYS A 109 8.21 -5.06 -6.51
CA CYS A 109 8.14 -3.82 -7.28
C CYS A 109 8.99 -2.70 -6.64
N TYR A 110 10.30 -2.90 -6.60
CA TYR A 110 11.24 -2.03 -5.83
C TYR A 110 11.24 -0.56 -6.24
N ARG A 111 10.81 -0.24 -7.46
CA ARG A 111 10.78 1.14 -8.00
C ARG A 111 9.41 1.77 -7.94
N LEU A 112 8.39 1.05 -7.50
CA LEU A 112 7.04 1.57 -7.39
C LEU A 112 6.98 2.66 -6.31
N THR A 113 6.60 3.87 -6.71
CA THR A 113 6.54 5.06 -5.86
C THR A 113 5.16 5.67 -5.76
N SER A 114 4.25 5.31 -6.67
CA SER A 114 2.90 5.86 -6.71
C SER A 114 1.86 4.78 -6.95
N VAL A 115 0.84 4.75 -6.09
CA VAL A 115 -0.34 3.90 -6.21
C VAL A 115 -1.56 4.77 -5.98
N VAL A 116 -2.41 4.90 -7.02
CA VAL A 116 -3.60 5.74 -6.98
C VAL A 116 -4.83 4.89 -7.28
N VAL A 117 -5.83 4.97 -6.42
CA VAL A 117 -7.16 4.38 -6.64
C VAL A 117 -8.12 5.47 -7.09
N ASP A 118 -8.91 5.20 -8.14
CA ASP A 118 -9.95 6.13 -8.63
C ASP A 118 -10.90 6.50 -7.48
N LYS A 119 -11.14 7.79 -7.32
CA LYS A 119 -12.00 8.34 -6.25
C LYS A 119 -13.45 7.81 -6.24
N ASN A 120 -13.90 7.24 -7.36
CA ASN A 120 -15.23 6.62 -7.48
C ASN A 120 -15.19 5.10 -7.23
N ASN A 121 -14.06 4.52 -6.87
CA ASN A 121 -14.00 3.14 -6.41
C ASN A 121 -14.68 3.05 -5.04
N VAL A 122 -15.61 2.10 -4.89
CA VAL A 122 -16.41 1.95 -3.66
C VAL A 122 -15.84 0.93 -2.69
N THR A 123 -14.87 0.12 -3.13
CA THR A 123 -14.26 -0.96 -2.35
C THR A 123 -12.92 -0.53 -1.78
N TYR A 124 -12.13 0.18 -2.59
CA TYR A 124 -10.78 0.60 -2.24
C TYR A 124 -10.60 2.11 -2.39
N ASP A 125 -9.65 2.64 -1.68
CA ASP A 125 -9.20 4.01 -1.83
C ASP A 125 -7.68 4.16 -1.62
N SER A 126 -7.16 5.34 -1.95
CA SER A 126 -5.80 5.80 -1.64
C SER A 126 -5.86 7.16 -0.95
N ARG A 127 -6.68 7.21 0.12
CA ARG A 127 -6.94 8.44 0.90
C ARG A 127 -5.65 9.11 1.33
N ASP A 128 -5.69 10.42 1.51
CA ASP A 128 -4.57 11.24 1.94
C ASP A 128 -3.33 11.14 1.04
N ASN A 129 -3.53 10.76 -0.24
CA ASN A 129 -2.45 10.48 -1.20
C ASN A 129 -1.41 9.48 -0.65
N CYS A 130 -1.88 8.47 0.06
CA CYS A 130 -1.05 7.54 0.82
C CYS A 130 -0.16 6.62 -0.02
N ASN A 131 -0.31 6.59 -1.34
CA ASN A 131 0.40 5.66 -2.25
C ASN A 131 0.23 4.19 -1.83
N ALA A 132 -1.01 3.80 -1.52
CA ALA A 132 -1.37 2.44 -1.14
C ALA A 132 -2.82 2.14 -1.56
N ILE A 133 -3.19 0.87 -1.57
CA ILE A 133 -4.56 0.40 -1.68
C ILE A 133 -5.07 0.13 -0.28
N ILE A 134 -6.13 0.84 0.13
CA ILE A 134 -6.80 0.65 1.41
C ILE A 134 -8.21 0.12 1.13
N GLU A 135 -8.60 -0.96 1.79
CA GLU A 135 -9.96 -1.45 1.79
C GLU A 135 -10.83 -0.53 2.65
N THR A 136 -11.81 0.11 2.03
CA THR A 136 -12.60 1.20 2.63
C THR A 136 -13.43 0.72 3.82
N SER A 137 -14.00 -0.51 3.72
CA SER A 137 -14.91 -1.08 4.73
C SER A 137 -14.22 -1.48 6.03
N THR A 138 -12.95 -1.87 5.96
CA THR A 138 -12.19 -2.43 7.11
C THR A 138 -11.06 -1.52 7.57
N ASN A 139 -10.72 -0.48 6.78
CA ASN A 139 -9.50 0.33 6.96
C ASN A 139 -8.20 -0.50 6.95
N LYS A 140 -8.20 -1.61 6.22
CA LYS A 140 -7.03 -2.46 6.03
C LYS A 140 -6.18 -1.95 4.87
N LEU A 141 -4.88 -1.73 5.09
CA LEU A 141 -3.94 -1.48 4.01
C LEU A 141 -3.64 -2.81 3.31
N VAL A 142 -4.13 -2.96 2.08
CA VAL A 142 -4.03 -4.20 1.29
C VAL A 142 -2.66 -4.33 0.63
N SER A 143 -2.18 -3.24 0.02
CA SER A 143 -0.87 -3.25 -0.64
C SER A 143 -0.31 -1.84 -0.72
N GLY A 144 0.96 -1.70 -0.38
CA GLY A 144 1.69 -0.44 -0.42
C GLY A 144 2.90 -0.48 -1.35
N CYS A 145 3.61 0.63 -1.42
CA CYS A 145 4.81 0.80 -2.21
C CYS A 145 5.92 1.54 -1.44
N LYS A 146 7.03 1.81 -2.11
CA LYS A 146 8.20 2.48 -1.52
C LYS A 146 7.89 3.81 -0.84
N ASN A 147 6.94 4.59 -1.36
CA ASN A 147 6.60 5.92 -0.85
C ASN A 147 5.28 5.94 -0.08
N THR A 148 4.81 4.79 0.41
CA THR A 148 3.57 4.74 1.18
C THR A 148 3.69 5.51 2.48
N ILE A 149 2.70 6.36 2.72
CA ILE A 149 2.45 7.02 4.00
C ILE A 149 1.18 6.39 4.58
N ILE A 150 1.32 5.62 5.66
CA ILE A 150 0.18 4.91 6.25
C ILE A 150 -0.72 5.91 6.98
N PRO A 151 -1.99 6.13 6.54
CA PRO A 151 -2.89 7.05 7.19
C PRO A 151 -3.27 6.64 8.62
N ASN A 152 -3.55 7.61 9.47
CA ASN A 152 -3.99 7.36 10.86
C ASN A 152 -5.35 6.65 10.97
N SER A 153 -6.09 6.53 9.87
CA SER A 153 -7.35 5.78 9.79
C SER A 153 -7.13 4.27 9.57
N VAL A 154 -5.92 3.85 9.17
CA VAL A 154 -5.60 2.44 8.95
C VAL A 154 -5.52 1.71 10.28
N THR A 155 -6.23 0.59 10.40
CA THR A 155 -6.30 -0.22 11.62
C THR A 155 -5.52 -1.52 11.53
N SER A 156 -5.22 -1.97 10.31
CA SER A 156 -4.42 -3.17 10.06
C SER A 156 -3.61 -3.08 8.78
N ILE A 157 -2.45 -3.71 8.77
CA ILE A 157 -1.61 -3.90 7.58
C ILE A 157 -1.84 -5.33 7.09
N GLY A 158 -2.20 -5.48 5.82
CA GLY A 158 -2.56 -6.75 5.22
C GLY A 158 -1.39 -7.71 5.03
N GLU A 159 -1.71 -8.95 4.70
CA GLU A 159 -0.73 -9.97 4.30
C GLU A 159 0.04 -9.52 3.07
N TYR A 160 1.37 -9.72 3.06
CA TYR A 160 2.27 -9.35 1.96
C TYR A 160 2.23 -7.87 1.55
N ALA A 161 1.64 -6.97 2.34
CA ALA A 161 1.35 -5.59 1.94
C ALA A 161 2.58 -4.79 1.47
N PHE A 162 3.75 -5.04 2.04
CA PHE A 162 5.03 -4.41 1.70
C PHE A 162 6.12 -5.43 1.35
N TYR A 163 5.74 -6.64 0.94
CA TYR A 163 6.69 -7.70 0.60
C TYR A 163 7.64 -7.26 -0.50
N GLY A 164 8.95 -7.20 -0.21
CA GLY A 164 9.95 -6.75 -1.19
C GLY A 164 9.70 -5.37 -1.78
N SER A 165 9.16 -4.44 -1.02
CA SER A 165 8.63 -3.15 -1.51
C SER A 165 9.69 -2.07 -1.77
N GLY A 166 10.95 -2.28 -1.40
CA GLY A 166 12.01 -1.27 -1.51
C GLY A 166 11.90 -0.11 -0.50
N LEU A 167 11.07 -0.25 0.55
CA LEU A 167 11.00 0.69 1.66
C LEU A 167 12.36 0.85 2.34
N THR A 168 12.74 2.10 2.63
CA THR A 168 13.91 2.42 3.46
C THR A 168 13.51 2.85 4.87
N SER A 169 12.33 3.43 5.00
CA SER A 169 11.71 3.78 6.29
C SER A 169 10.19 3.65 6.19
N VAL A 170 9.53 3.39 7.33
CA VAL A 170 8.07 3.40 7.42
C VAL A 170 7.63 3.79 8.83
N THR A 171 6.55 4.56 8.92
CA THR A 171 5.86 4.85 10.17
C THR A 171 4.54 4.10 10.23
N ILE A 172 4.37 3.28 11.26
CA ILE A 172 3.12 2.57 11.58
C ILE A 172 2.35 3.43 12.57
N PRO A 173 1.16 3.94 12.23
CA PRO A 173 0.35 4.75 13.12
C PRO A 173 -0.11 4.01 14.39
N ASN A 174 -0.48 4.73 15.41
CA ASN A 174 -1.00 4.19 16.66
C ASN A 174 -2.37 3.49 16.54
N SER A 175 -3.06 3.72 15.42
CA SER A 175 -4.32 3.06 15.08
C SER A 175 -4.14 1.60 14.62
N VAL A 176 -2.93 1.24 14.16
CA VAL A 176 -2.65 -0.11 13.68
C VAL A 176 -2.49 -1.06 14.86
N THR A 177 -3.36 -2.08 14.89
CA THR A 177 -3.37 -3.11 15.95
C THR A 177 -2.85 -4.47 15.47
N SER A 178 -2.77 -4.67 14.15
CA SER A 178 -2.28 -5.94 13.57
C SER A 178 -1.52 -5.73 12.28
N ILE A 179 -0.55 -6.61 12.06
CA ILE A 179 0.29 -6.70 10.86
C ILE A 179 0.18 -8.13 10.35
N GLY A 180 -0.21 -8.28 9.09
CA GLY A 180 -0.48 -9.56 8.46
C GLY A 180 0.77 -10.42 8.23
N GLU A 181 0.55 -11.66 7.81
CA GLU A 181 1.59 -12.60 7.42
C GLU A 181 2.49 -11.99 6.34
N CYS A 182 3.80 -12.13 6.48
CA CYS A 182 4.80 -11.67 5.52
C CYS A 182 4.66 -10.18 5.10
N ALA A 183 4.01 -9.34 5.91
CA ALA A 183 3.68 -7.95 5.50
C ALA A 183 4.91 -7.13 5.09
N PHE A 184 6.02 -7.25 5.79
CA PHE A 184 7.31 -6.59 5.48
C PHE A 184 8.41 -7.59 5.11
N HIS A 185 8.01 -8.81 4.73
CA HIS A 185 8.97 -9.84 4.32
C HIS A 185 9.85 -9.31 3.19
N ASP A 186 11.15 -9.60 3.26
CA ASP A 186 12.16 -9.19 2.26
C ASP A 186 12.22 -7.66 2.00
N SER A 187 11.77 -6.85 2.98
CA SER A 187 12.03 -5.41 2.99
C SER A 187 13.47 -5.14 3.45
N SER A 188 14.43 -5.66 2.69
CA SER A 188 15.86 -5.71 3.06
C SER A 188 16.54 -4.35 3.11
N LEU A 189 15.95 -3.33 2.49
CA LEU A 189 16.43 -1.95 2.50
C LEU A 189 15.91 -1.13 3.69
N LEU A 190 15.05 -1.71 4.53
CA LEU A 190 14.45 -1.02 5.68
C LEU A 190 15.51 -0.78 6.75
N THR A 191 15.83 0.48 7.01
CA THR A 191 16.80 0.93 8.00
C THR A 191 16.16 1.58 9.21
N GLU A 192 14.92 2.05 9.07
CA GLU A 192 14.16 2.68 10.15
C GLU A 192 12.70 2.22 10.13
N LEU A 193 12.20 1.81 11.26
CA LEU A 193 10.81 1.44 11.49
C LEU A 193 10.30 2.21 12.71
N VAL A 194 9.32 3.06 12.52
CA VAL A 194 8.65 3.78 13.61
C VAL A 194 7.31 3.10 13.88
N SER A 195 7.04 2.68 15.10
CA SER A 195 5.72 2.23 15.51
C SER A 195 5.18 3.13 16.61
N LEU A 196 4.09 3.83 16.33
CA LEU A 196 3.50 4.82 17.26
C LEU A 196 2.50 4.18 18.24
N ALA A 197 2.23 2.89 18.11
CA ALA A 197 1.31 2.18 18.98
C ALA A 197 1.92 1.97 20.38
N VAL A 198 1.14 2.27 21.42
CA VAL A 198 1.54 2.02 22.82
C VAL A 198 1.60 0.52 23.12
N GLU A 199 0.68 -0.25 22.57
CA GLU A 199 0.73 -1.71 22.58
C GLU A 199 1.28 -2.19 21.24
N PRO A 200 2.32 -3.05 21.22
CA PRO A 200 2.87 -3.56 19.97
C PRO A 200 1.80 -4.23 19.13
N PRO A 201 1.63 -3.86 17.86
CA PRO A 201 0.72 -4.56 16.96
C PRO A 201 1.02 -6.07 16.90
N VAL A 202 -0.04 -6.88 16.90
CA VAL A 202 0.08 -8.34 16.75
C VAL A 202 0.58 -8.65 15.34
N CYS A 203 1.66 -9.40 15.23
CA CYS A 203 2.26 -9.79 13.95
C CYS A 203 1.81 -11.18 13.53
N GLY A 204 1.40 -11.32 12.26
CA GLY A 204 1.25 -12.60 11.60
C GLY A 204 2.60 -13.29 11.37
N ASP A 205 2.59 -14.53 10.89
CA ASP A 205 3.83 -15.29 10.66
C ASP A 205 4.78 -14.55 9.72
N LYS A 206 6.08 -14.55 10.04
CA LYS A 206 7.15 -13.96 9.20
C LYS A 206 6.93 -12.50 8.79
N ALA A 207 6.16 -11.71 9.57
CA ALA A 207 5.84 -10.31 9.22
C ALA A 207 7.10 -9.49 8.87
N PHE A 208 8.23 -9.69 9.55
CA PHE A 208 9.51 -9.01 9.33
C PHE A 208 10.64 -9.97 8.92
N ALA A 209 10.31 -11.11 8.28
CA ALA A 209 11.37 -12.01 7.82
C ALA A 209 12.23 -11.32 6.74
N TYR A 210 13.54 -11.59 6.78
CA TYR A 210 14.57 -11.00 5.90
C TYR A 210 14.72 -9.47 5.97
N VAL A 211 14.05 -8.79 6.90
CA VAL A 211 14.45 -7.44 7.32
C VAL A 211 15.75 -7.56 8.12
N ASN A 212 16.72 -6.69 7.85
CA ASN A 212 17.97 -6.67 8.60
C ASN A 212 17.74 -6.08 10.01
N LYS A 213 17.11 -6.84 10.91
CA LYS A 213 16.78 -6.43 12.28
C LYS A 213 18.01 -6.10 13.13
N ALA A 214 19.20 -6.54 12.70
CA ALA A 214 20.47 -6.20 13.36
C ALA A 214 20.94 -4.78 13.03
N ALA A 215 20.45 -4.16 11.97
CA ALA A 215 20.80 -2.80 11.52
C ALA A 215 19.58 -1.86 11.50
N CYS A 216 18.36 -2.37 11.32
CA CYS A 216 17.15 -1.58 11.31
C CYS A 216 16.88 -1.01 12.72
N GLN A 217 16.69 0.30 12.79
CA GLN A 217 16.33 0.99 14.02
C GLN A 217 14.82 0.93 14.21
N LEU A 218 14.36 0.40 15.35
CA LEU A 218 12.96 0.42 15.75
C LEU A 218 12.73 1.52 16.77
N LEU A 219 11.92 2.51 16.38
CA LEU A 219 11.54 3.64 17.22
C LEU A 219 10.10 3.46 17.72
N VAL A 220 9.88 3.55 19.03
CA VAL A 220 8.58 3.32 19.66
C VAL A 220 8.32 4.36 20.75
N PRO A 221 7.07 4.57 21.21
CA PRO A 221 6.79 5.46 22.34
C PRO A 221 7.63 5.09 23.56
N LYS A 222 8.10 6.08 24.31
CA LYS A 222 8.99 5.90 25.47
C LYS A 222 8.47 4.85 26.46
N GLU A 223 7.19 4.93 26.80
CA GLU A 223 6.52 4.03 27.73
C GLU A 223 6.35 2.61 27.17
N SER A 224 6.56 2.42 25.88
CA SER A 224 6.33 1.16 25.18
C SER A 224 7.59 0.35 24.92
N VAL A 225 8.79 0.94 25.12
CA VAL A 225 10.08 0.28 24.80
C VAL A 225 10.16 -1.12 25.40
N ASN A 226 9.78 -1.28 26.68
CA ASN A 226 9.84 -2.58 27.34
C ASN A 226 8.81 -3.58 26.81
N LYS A 227 7.66 -3.11 26.30
CA LYS A 227 6.63 -3.96 25.70
C LYS A 227 7.12 -4.53 24.35
N TYR A 228 7.74 -3.68 23.52
CA TYR A 228 8.29 -4.12 22.23
C TYR A 228 9.48 -5.08 22.40
N LYS A 229 10.31 -4.94 23.44
CA LYS A 229 11.42 -5.84 23.73
C LYS A 229 11.00 -7.28 24.09
N VAL A 230 9.72 -7.51 24.42
CA VAL A 230 9.19 -8.83 24.76
C VAL A 230 8.15 -9.34 23.76
N ALA A 231 7.61 -8.47 22.90
CA ALA A 231 6.59 -8.82 21.93
C ALA A 231 7.15 -9.67 20.79
N ASP A 232 6.38 -10.66 20.34
CA ASP A 232 6.81 -11.59 19.29
C ASP A 232 7.12 -10.84 17.99
N GLN A 233 8.19 -11.26 17.31
CA GLN A 233 8.83 -10.66 16.14
C GLN A 233 9.43 -9.26 16.39
N TRP A 234 8.83 -8.41 17.23
CA TRP A 234 9.37 -7.11 17.60
C TRP A 234 10.65 -7.23 18.44
N LYS A 235 10.71 -8.20 19.37
CA LYS A 235 11.87 -8.49 20.23
C LYS A 235 13.14 -8.87 19.47
N GLU A 236 13.01 -9.22 18.18
CA GLU A 236 14.12 -9.61 17.32
C GLU A 236 14.91 -8.39 16.79
N PHE A 237 14.35 -7.18 16.86
CA PHE A 237 15.07 -5.97 16.50
C PHE A 237 16.14 -5.66 17.56
N LYS A 238 17.39 -5.51 17.10
CA LYS A 238 18.53 -5.27 18.00
C LYS A 238 18.48 -3.90 18.64
N TYR A 239 18.01 -2.88 17.90
CA TYR A 239 17.97 -1.50 18.33
C TYR A 239 16.52 -1.05 18.49
N ILE A 240 15.99 -1.16 19.72
CA ILE A 240 14.67 -0.67 20.09
C ILE A 240 14.89 0.51 21.04
N SER A 241 14.54 1.70 20.59
CA SER A 241 14.69 2.93 21.36
C SER A 241 13.41 3.76 21.37
N GLU A 242 13.35 4.71 22.27
CA GLU A 242 12.26 5.67 22.27
C GLU A 242 12.29 6.49 20.96
N CYS A 243 11.12 6.64 20.36
CA CYS A 243 10.88 7.72 19.42
C CYS A 243 11.13 8.99 20.23
N SER A 244 12.28 9.64 20.03
CA SER A 244 12.51 10.93 20.68
C SER A 244 11.37 11.83 20.25
N GLY A 245 10.34 11.90 21.10
CA GLY A 245 9.45 13.02 21.09
C GLY A 245 10.40 14.21 21.17
N VAL A 246 10.31 15.13 20.25
CA VAL A 246 10.88 16.44 20.51
C VAL A 246 10.20 16.82 21.82
N ASP A 247 10.98 16.82 22.91
CA ASP A 247 10.50 17.28 24.20
C ASP A 247 9.82 18.62 23.91
N ASP A 248 8.72 18.88 24.60
CA ASP A 248 8.01 20.16 24.57
C ASP A 248 9.03 21.28 24.82
N VAL A 249 9.65 21.75 23.74
CA VAL A 249 10.71 22.73 23.82
C VAL A 249 10.06 24.08 23.69
N SER A 250 10.12 24.80 24.77
CA SER A 250 10.03 26.26 24.87
C SER A 250 9.09 26.95 23.86
N VAL A 251 8.19 27.72 24.38
CA VAL A 251 7.36 28.67 23.66
C VAL A 251 8.25 29.45 22.67
N ASP A 252 8.27 29.04 21.42
CA ASP A 252 8.93 29.78 20.35
C ASP A 252 8.29 31.16 20.24
N ALA A 253 9.06 32.14 19.82
CA ALA A 253 8.53 33.48 19.59
C ALA A 253 7.34 33.40 18.61
N PRO A 254 6.28 34.23 18.78
CA PRO A 254 5.04 34.16 17.97
C PRO A 254 5.25 34.21 16.45
N ASP A 255 6.38 34.77 16.01
CA ASP A 255 6.76 34.93 14.61
C ASP A 255 7.77 33.88 14.10
N THR A 256 8.04 32.82 14.85
CA THR A 256 8.94 31.75 14.39
C THR A 256 8.36 31.05 13.18
N VAL A 257 9.16 31.02 12.10
CA VAL A 257 8.83 30.29 10.87
C VAL A 257 9.50 28.93 10.85
N TYR A 258 8.78 27.96 10.33
CA TYR A 258 9.20 26.56 10.32
C TYR A 258 9.32 26.00 8.91
N GLU A 259 10.30 25.14 8.73
CA GLU A 259 10.27 24.11 7.71
C GLU A 259 9.49 22.91 8.28
N VAL A 260 8.48 22.44 7.56
CA VAL A 260 7.57 21.39 8.03
C VAL A 260 7.89 20.08 7.30
N TYR A 261 8.14 19.05 8.05
CA TYR A 261 8.46 17.72 7.52
C TYR A 261 7.43 16.70 8.02
N ASN A 262 7.04 15.76 7.19
CA ASN A 262 6.33 14.59 7.66
C ASN A 262 7.29 13.64 8.41
N LEU A 263 6.75 12.58 9.00
CA LEU A 263 7.56 11.59 9.74
C LEU A 263 8.55 10.82 8.86
N GLN A 264 8.38 10.86 7.53
CA GLN A 264 9.31 10.26 6.58
C GLN A 264 10.48 11.20 6.21
N GLY A 265 10.55 12.38 6.85
CA GLY A 265 11.57 13.36 6.57
C GLY A 265 11.35 14.15 5.27
N VAL A 266 10.19 13.98 4.62
CA VAL A 266 9.82 14.74 3.42
C VAL A 266 9.34 16.11 3.84
N ARG A 267 9.91 17.18 3.25
CA ARG A 267 9.45 18.54 3.48
C ARG A 267 8.09 18.75 2.82
N VAL A 268 7.09 19.08 3.62
CA VAL A 268 5.70 19.29 3.20
C VAL A 268 5.24 20.75 3.33
N GLY A 269 6.06 21.59 3.99
CA GLY A 269 5.83 23.04 4.12
C GLY A 269 7.14 23.79 4.36
N SER A 270 7.17 25.07 4.02
CA SER A 270 8.36 25.92 4.15
C SER A 270 7.95 27.33 4.54
N GLY A 271 8.65 27.91 5.50
CA GLY A 271 8.40 29.29 5.97
C GLY A 271 7.04 29.49 6.62
N MET A 272 6.43 28.43 7.18
CA MET A 272 5.10 28.48 7.79
C MET A 272 5.20 28.86 9.28
N ARG A 273 4.31 29.74 9.74
CA ARG A 273 4.11 29.95 11.18
C ARG A 273 3.26 28.82 11.75
N GLU A 274 3.42 28.53 13.03
CA GLU A 274 2.64 27.46 13.67
C GLU A 274 1.13 27.61 13.49
N ALA A 275 0.61 28.82 13.60
CA ALA A 275 -0.80 29.13 13.40
C ALA A 275 -1.32 28.89 11.98
N GLU A 276 -0.42 28.81 11.00
CA GLU A 276 -0.74 28.55 9.59
C GLU A 276 -0.71 27.04 9.26
N ILE A 277 -0.18 26.24 10.18
CA ILE A 277 -0.06 24.79 10.01
C ILE A 277 -1.34 24.13 10.56
N THR A 278 -2.38 24.14 9.74
CA THR A 278 -3.70 23.66 10.09
C THR A 278 -4.13 22.48 9.24
N ALA A 279 -5.22 21.82 9.61
CA ALA A 279 -5.80 20.72 8.83
C ALA A 279 -6.23 21.12 7.40
N ASP A 280 -6.44 22.40 7.14
CA ASP A 280 -6.73 22.92 5.80
C ASP A 280 -5.45 23.06 4.95
N ALA A 281 -4.30 23.28 5.60
CA ALA A 281 -3.01 23.46 4.94
C ALA A 281 -2.27 22.15 4.72
N LEU A 282 -2.42 21.18 5.65
CA LEU A 282 -1.75 19.88 5.60
C LEU A 282 -2.71 18.76 6.04
N PRO A 283 -2.61 17.55 5.46
CA PRO A 283 -3.39 16.39 5.89
C PRO A 283 -3.25 16.12 7.39
N HIS A 284 -4.30 15.57 8.02
CA HIS A 284 -4.19 15.14 9.42
C HIS A 284 -3.01 14.20 9.62
N GLY A 285 -2.17 14.49 10.59
CA GLY A 285 -0.95 13.72 10.81
C GLY A 285 -0.05 14.28 11.91
N ILE A 286 1.14 13.68 12.00
CA ILE A 286 2.20 14.18 12.86
C ILE A 286 3.29 14.75 11.97
N TYR A 287 3.74 15.96 12.32
CA TYR A 287 4.74 16.71 11.58
C TYR A 287 5.89 17.11 12.49
N ILE A 288 7.09 17.23 11.92
CA ILE A 288 8.27 17.79 12.58
C ILE A 288 8.45 19.21 12.04
N LEU A 289 8.35 20.16 12.93
CA LEU A 289 8.63 21.57 12.67
C LEU A 289 10.10 21.83 12.97
N VAL A 290 10.83 22.40 12.02
CA VAL A 290 12.26 22.73 12.14
C VAL A 290 12.43 24.22 12.02
N SER A 291 13.03 24.82 13.03
CA SER A 291 13.44 26.25 13.04
C SER A 291 14.92 26.35 13.36
N PRO A 292 15.55 27.54 13.23
CA PRO A 292 16.92 27.76 13.69
C PRO A 292 17.13 27.48 15.19
N GLN A 293 16.07 27.56 15.99
CA GLN A 293 16.11 27.35 17.44
C GLN A 293 15.94 25.88 17.84
N GLY A 294 15.49 25.03 16.92
CA GLY A 294 15.32 23.60 17.21
C GLY A 294 14.23 22.92 16.38
N ARG A 295 13.79 21.80 16.90
CA ARG A 295 12.74 20.97 16.27
C ARG A 295 11.62 20.74 17.28
N LYS A 296 10.38 20.78 16.82
CA LYS A 296 9.22 20.35 17.61
C LYS A 296 8.25 19.51 16.81
N LYS A 297 7.44 18.73 17.51
CA LYS A 297 6.42 17.88 16.92
C LYS A 297 5.07 18.60 16.98
N LEU A 298 4.36 18.60 15.88
CA LEU A 298 3.00 19.09 15.79
C LEU A 298 2.08 17.95 15.32
N LYS A 299 0.93 17.83 15.99
CA LYS A 299 -0.16 16.94 15.55
C LYS A 299 -1.30 17.82 15.03
N ILE A 300 -1.70 17.57 13.80
CA ILE A 300 -2.84 18.23 13.13
C ILE A 300 -4.00 17.26 13.05
#